data_78dc1b15a14bc34adbbdc65a05ede4c4
#
_entry.id   78dc1b15a14bc34adbbdc65a05ede4c4
#
_cell.length_a   1.000
_cell.length_b   1.000
_cell.length_c   1.000
_cell.angle_alpha   90.00
_cell.angle_beta   90.00
_cell.angle_gamma   90.00
#
_symmetry.space_group_name_H-M   'P 1'
#
loop_
_entity.id
_entity.type
_entity.pdbx_description
1 polymer ?
#
loop_
_entity_poly.entity_id
_entity_poly.type
_entity_poly.pdbx_seq_one_letter_code
_entity_poly.pdbx_strand_id
1 'polypeptide(L)'
;MHPLITPLLLAASLSADTARHELRYEQPAEHFEETLLLGNGRVGASVFGGVGTERIYLNDATLWSGRPVDARMTPRAFEHLPAVRAALAAGDWRGADSLVRRLQGSFSQSYAPLGTLFMDMGHGAEAEDYVRTLDLGSATATVEYRVGDVRYERQAFVSHPDRLMVVRLTASEPGALAFRV
;
A
#
# COMPACT_ATOMS: atom_id res chain seq x y z
N MET A 1 -13.66 66.32 -27.03
CA MET A 1 -14.37 65.18 -26.49
C MET A 1 -13.58 63.95 -26.89
N HIS A 2 -12.79 63.36 -25.97
CA HIS A 2 -12.07 62.12 -26.19
C HIS A 2 -12.84 60.99 -25.49
N PRO A 3 -13.10 59.87 -26.13
CA PRO A 3 -13.71 58.72 -25.46
C PRO A 3 -12.65 57.99 -24.64
N LEU A 4 -12.92 57.80 -23.34
CA LEU A 4 -12.18 56.95 -22.42
C LEU A 4 -12.47 55.48 -22.78
N ILE A 5 -11.44 54.76 -23.23
CA ILE A 5 -11.49 53.32 -23.43
C ILE A 5 -11.10 52.66 -22.10
N THR A 6 -12.07 52.10 -21.43
CA THR A 6 -11.84 51.31 -20.20
C THR A 6 -11.38 49.87 -20.60
N PRO A 7 -10.20 49.39 -20.18
CA PRO A 7 -9.81 48.02 -20.47
C PRO A 7 -10.61 47.08 -19.60
N LEU A 8 -11.32 46.17 -20.23
CA LEU A 8 -11.99 45.03 -19.61
C LEU A 8 -10.92 43.98 -19.25
N LEU A 9 -10.52 43.91 -17.99
CA LEU A 9 -9.67 42.86 -17.48
C LEU A 9 -10.48 41.56 -17.38
N LEU A 10 -10.28 40.66 -18.34
CA LEU A 10 -10.80 39.29 -18.30
C LEU A 10 -9.90 38.47 -17.33
N ALA A 11 -10.35 38.32 -16.11
CA ALA A 11 -9.71 37.41 -15.15
C ALA A 11 -10.01 35.95 -15.55
N ALA A 12 -9.10 35.33 -16.27
CA ALA A 12 -9.13 33.90 -16.47
C ALA A 12 -8.82 33.22 -15.12
N SER A 13 -9.83 32.63 -14.48
CA SER A 13 -9.64 31.73 -13.37
C SER A 13 -8.96 30.45 -13.90
N LEU A 14 -7.65 30.33 -13.73
CA LEU A 14 -6.97 29.04 -13.82
C LEU A 14 -7.50 28.18 -12.65
N SER A 15 -8.46 27.32 -12.95
CA SER A 15 -8.71 26.17 -12.09
C SER A 15 -7.44 25.33 -12.14
N ALA A 16 -6.64 25.36 -11.08
CA ALA A 16 -5.60 24.38 -10.89
C ALA A 16 -6.32 23.02 -10.82
N ASP A 17 -6.24 22.25 -11.89
CA ASP A 17 -6.55 20.84 -11.89
C ASP A 17 -5.52 20.20 -10.94
N THR A 18 -5.91 20.05 -9.68
CA THR A 18 -5.14 19.32 -8.69
C THR A 18 -5.17 17.87 -9.13
N ALA A 19 -4.16 17.48 -9.91
CA ALA A 19 -3.96 16.09 -10.31
C ALA A 19 -4.08 15.22 -9.05
N ARG A 20 -5.14 14.42 -8.96
CA ARG A 20 -5.32 13.48 -7.86
C ARG A 20 -4.25 12.42 -8.01
N HIS A 21 -3.39 12.30 -7.03
CA HIS A 21 -2.44 11.21 -6.95
C HIS A 21 -3.18 9.97 -6.42
N GLU A 22 -3.86 9.26 -7.30
CA GLU A 22 -4.73 8.14 -6.98
C GLU A 22 -4.37 6.92 -7.82
N LEU A 23 -4.28 5.77 -7.18
CA LEU A 23 -4.32 4.49 -7.86
C LEU A 23 -5.77 4.04 -7.94
N ARG A 24 -6.24 3.58 -9.12
CA ARG A 24 -7.62 3.19 -9.36
C ARG A 24 -7.69 1.85 -10.09
N TYR A 25 -8.56 0.97 -9.62
CA TYR A 25 -8.82 -0.35 -10.19
C TYR A 25 -10.33 -0.63 -10.20
N GLU A 26 -10.78 -1.38 -11.20
CA GLU A 26 -12.19 -1.70 -11.40
C GLU A 26 -12.53 -3.16 -11.07
N GLN A 27 -11.61 -3.85 -10.38
CA GLN A 27 -11.79 -5.23 -9.90
C GLN A 27 -11.00 -5.45 -8.61
N PRO A 28 -11.41 -6.39 -7.75
CA PRO A 28 -10.62 -6.82 -6.59
C PRO A 28 -9.22 -7.31 -6.99
N ALA A 29 -8.28 -7.28 -6.05
CA ALA A 29 -6.99 -7.91 -6.23
C ALA A 29 -7.11 -9.44 -6.11
N GLU A 30 -6.52 -10.16 -7.04
CA GLU A 30 -6.37 -11.61 -6.96
C GLU A 30 -5.03 -11.97 -6.31
N HIS A 31 -3.98 -11.24 -6.68
CA HIS A 31 -2.61 -11.44 -6.24
C HIS A 31 -2.14 -10.37 -5.27
N PHE A 32 -1.13 -10.71 -4.48
CA PHE A 32 -0.54 -9.79 -3.49
C PHE A 32 -0.04 -8.47 -4.12
N GLU A 33 0.55 -8.55 -5.30
CA GLU A 33 1.15 -7.43 -6.02
C GLU A 33 0.11 -6.39 -6.50
N GLU A 34 -1.16 -6.77 -6.53
CA GLU A 34 -2.26 -5.91 -6.97
C GLU A 34 -2.93 -5.17 -5.80
N THR A 35 -2.54 -5.49 -4.56
CA THR A 35 -3.18 -4.92 -3.37
C THR A 35 -2.90 -3.43 -3.19
N LEU A 36 -3.80 -2.74 -2.51
CA LEU A 36 -3.59 -1.37 -2.07
C LEU A 36 -2.81 -1.38 -0.76
N LEU A 37 -1.65 -0.73 -0.74
CA LEU A 37 -0.73 -0.75 0.39
C LEU A 37 -0.96 0.44 1.32
N LEU A 38 -1.13 0.17 2.61
CA LEU A 38 -1.26 1.16 3.67
C LEU A 38 -0.18 0.93 4.73
N GLY A 39 0.24 2.00 5.40
CA GLY A 39 1.18 1.85 6.50
C GLY A 39 1.55 3.17 7.18
N ASN A 40 2.05 3.06 8.41
CA ASN A 40 2.51 4.19 9.23
C ASN A 40 3.99 4.07 9.66
N GLY A 41 4.75 3.18 8.99
CA GLY A 41 6.14 2.87 9.36
C GLY A 41 6.28 1.77 10.41
N ARG A 42 5.21 1.39 11.11
CA ARG A 42 5.18 0.25 12.05
C ARG A 42 4.18 -0.81 11.60
N VAL A 43 2.93 -0.47 11.49
CA VAL A 43 1.86 -1.36 11.02
C VAL A 43 1.71 -1.15 9.52
N GLY A 44 1.66 -2.24 8.77
CA GLY A 44 1.37 -2.27 7.34
C GLY A 44 0.15 -3.13 7.05
N ALA A 45 -0.55 -2.79 5.97
CA ALA A 45 -1.70 -3.54 5.50
C ALA A 45 -1.71 -3.61 3.97
N SER A 46 -2.09 -4.78 3.43
CA SER A 46 -2.29 -5.00 2.00
C SER A 46 -3.76 -5.34 1.78
N VAL A 47 -4.53 -4.38 1.24
CA VAL A 47 -5.99 -4.44 1.07
C VAL A 47 -6.32 -5.03 -0.30
N PHE A 48 -7.02 -6.13 -0.35
CA PHE A 48 -7.40 -6.80 -1.61
C PHE A 48 -8.65 -6.18 -2.26
N GLY A 49 -9.56 -5.66 -1.47
CA GLY A 49 -10.79 -5.05 -1.96
C GLY A 49 -11.87 -6.07 -2.34
N GLY A 50 -11.89 -7.25 -1.73
CA GLY A 50 -12.90 -8.27 -2.01
C GLY A 50 -14.32 -7.80 -1.69
N VAL A 51 -15.32 -8.24 -2.46
CA VAL A 51 -16.73 -7.87 -2.29
C VAL A 51 -17.39 -8.69 -1.19
N GLY A 52 -17.59 -9.99 -1.41
CA GLY A 52 -18.23 -10.87 -0.43
C GLY A 52 -17.34 -11.16 0.77
N THR A 53 -16.05 -11.28 0.53
CA THR A 53 -15.04 -11.45 1.59
C THR A 53 -13.87 -10.51 1.33
N GLU A 54 -13.62 -9.58 2.23
CA GLU A 54 -12.39 -8.81 2.23
C GLU A 54 -11.28 -9.61 2.86
N ARG A 55 -10.09 -9.48 2.29
CA ARG A 55 -8.85 -10.03 2.82
C ARG A 55 -7.82 -8.92 2.96
N ILE A 56 -7.26 -8.78 4.15
CA ILE A 56 -6.20 -7.79 4.42
C ILE A 56 -5.04 -8.51 5.08
N TYR A 57 -3.88 -8.50 4.43
CA TYR A 57 -2.65 -8.96 5.05
C TYR A 57 -2.10 -7.89 5.97
N LEU A 58 -1.73 -8.29 7.17
CA LEU A 58 -1.23 -7.40 8.20
C LEU A 58 0.23 -7.68 8.50
N ASN A 59 0.98 -6.62 8.74
CA ASN A 59 2.37 -6.65 9.14
C ASN A 59 2.63 -5.72 10.32
N ASP A 60 3.50 -6.13 11.24
CA ASP A 60 4.12 -5.22 12.20
C ASP A 60 5.65 -5.26 11.98
N ALA A 61 6.25 -4.09 11.80
CA ALA A 61 7.68 -3.96 11.48
C ALA A 61 8.61 -4.54 12.55
N THR A 62 8.11 -4.78 13.76
CA THR A 62 8.88 -5.38 14.87
C THR A 62 8.72 -6.88 14.99
N LEU A 63 7.86 -7.49 14.16
CA LEU A 63 7.55 -8.92 14.24
C LEU A 63 8.56 -9.74 13.42
N TRP A 64 9.64 -10.12 14.08
CA TRP A 64 10.70 -10.94 13.53
C TRP A 64 11.03 -12.10 14.48
N SER A 65 11.43 -13.26 13.94
CA SER A 65 11.97 -14.34 14.77
C SER A 65 13.41 -14.02 15.18
N GLY A 66 13.80 -14.45 16.37
CA GLY A 66 15.17 -14.27 16.87
C GLY A 66 15.38 -12.98 17.65
N ARG A 67 16.60 -12.47 17.62
CA ARG A 67 17.06 -11.29 18.39
C ARG A 67 17.94 -10.40 17.51
N PRO A 68 18.19 -9.14 17.91
CA PRO A 68 19.11 -8.27 17.20
C PRO A 68 20.46 -8.95 16.96
N VAL A 69 20.98 -8.82 15.75
CA VAL A 69 22.26 -9.41 15.35
C VAL A 69 23.40 -8.46 15.65
N ASP A 70 24.58 -9.06 15.90
CA ASP A 70 25.81 -8.30 15.98
C ASP A 70 26.18 -7.76 14.58
N ALA A 71 26.16 -6.44 14.43
CA ALA A 71 26.56 -5.78 13.20
C ALA A 71 28.02 -6.04 12.78
N ARG A 72 28.83 -6.62 13.67
CA ARG A 72 30.24 -6.93 13.44
C ARG A 72 30.49 -8.41 13.16
N MET A 73 29.47 -9.18 12.81
CA MET A 73 29.62 -10.63 12.54
C MET A 73 30.72 -10.94 11.51
N THR A 74 30.96 -10.04 10.56
CA THR A 74 31.98 -10.20 9.53
C THR A 74 32.80 -8.90 9.43
N PRO A 75 33.66 -8.61 10.40
CA PRO A 75 34.31 -7.29 10.54
C PRO A 75 35.26 -6.95 9.38
N ARG A 76 35.72 -7.95 8.62
CA ARG A 76 36.60 -7.75 7.45
C ARG A 76 35.89 -7.92 6.11
N ALA A 77 34.57 -7.95 6.08
CA ALA A 77 33.78 -8.12 4.85
C ALA A 77 34.16 -7.09 3.77
N PHE A 78 34.45 -5.83 4.17
CA PHE A 78 34.83 -4.74 3.25
C PHE A 78 36.04 -5.08 2.37
N GLU A 79 36.95 -5.97 2.81
CA GLU A 79 38.14 -6.38 2.05
C GLU A 79 37.78 -7.16 0.76
N HIS A 80 36.59 -7.73 0.71
CA HIS A 80 36.09 -8.45 -0.48
C HIS A 80 35.41 -7.53 -1.49
N LEU A 81 35.06 -6.31 -1.12
CA LEU A 81 34.34 -5.36 -1.97
C LEU A 81 35.08 -5.02 -3.29
N PRO A 82 36.42 -4.80 -3.29
CA PRO A 82 37.14 -4.55 -4.54
C PRO A 82 37.03 -5.70 -5.56
N ALA A 83 37.08 -6.94 -5.10
CA ALA A 83 36.95 -8.12 -5.97
C ALA A 83 35.54 -8.22 -6.59
N VAL A 84 34.49 -7.95 -5.81
CA VAL A 84 33.12 -7.89 -6.30
C VAL A 84 32.96 -6.83 -7.39
N ARG A 85 33.49 -5.62 -7.15
CA ARG A 85 33.47 -4.52 -8.11
C ARG A 85 34.22 -4.85 -9.40
N ALA A 86 35.36 -5.49 -9.29
CA ALA A 86 36.14 -5.92 -10.44
C ALA A 86 35.40 -6.95 -11.30
N ALA A 87 34.77 -7.94 -10.68
CA ALA A 87 33.94 -8.92 -11.38
C ALA A 87 32.76 -8.26 -12.11
N LEU A 88 32.06 -7.34 -11.43
CA LEU A 88 30.97 -6.59 -12.06
C LEU A 88 31.45 -5.75 -13.26
N ALA A 89 32.59 -5.07 -13.14
CA ALA A 89 33.17 -4.28 -14.21
C ALA A 89 33.60 -5.13 -15.42
N ALA A 90 33.98 -6.39 -15.17
CA ALA A 90 34.33 -7.36 -16.19
C ALA A 90 33.11 -8.08 -16.81
N GLY A 91 31.90 -7.80 -16.35
CA GLY A 91 30.67 -8.50 -16.80
C GLY A 91 30.55 -9.93 -16.26
N ASP A 92 31.38 -10.33 -15.30
CA ASP A 92 31.30 -11.63 -14.65
C ASP A 92 30.27 -11.63 -13.52
N TRP A 93 28.99 -11.72 -13.90
CA TRP A 93 27.87 -11.69 -12.99
C TRP A 93 27.85 -12.89 -12.02
N ARG A 94 28.27 -14.08 -12.50
CA ARG A 94 28.32 -15.29 -11.67
C ARG A 94 29.43 -15.21 -10.64
N GLY A 95 30.61 -14.74 -11.05
CA GLY A 95 31.72 -14.49 -10.13
C GLY A 95 31.36 -13.44 -9.09
N ALA A 96 30.73 -12.35 -9.48
CA ALA A 96 30.24 -11.30 -8.58
C ALA A 96 29.24 -11.85 -7.56
N ASP A 97 28.25 -12.64 -7.96
CA ASP A 97 27.28 -13.27 -7.05
C ASP A 97 27.95 -14.20 -6.04
N SER A 98 28.93 -14.98 -6.50
CA SER A 98 29.72 -15.86 -5.60
C SER A 98 30.56 -15.07 -4.60
N LEU A 99 31.16 -13.97 -5.03
CA LEU A 99 32.00 -13.10 -4.19
C LEU A 99 31.18 -12.28 -3.18
N VAL A 100 29.97 -11.82 -3.56
CA VAL A 100 29.12 -11.00 -2.68
C VAL A 100 28.71 -11.74 -1.41
N ARG A 101 28.67 -13.06 -1.43
CA ARG A 101 28.40 -13.90 -0.25
C ARG A 101 29.42 -13.69 0.88
N ARG A 102 30.64 -13.28 0.54
CA ARG A 102 31.68 -12.95 1.51
C ARG A 102 31.48 -11.61 2.20
N LEU A 103 30.57 -10.77 1.67
CA LEU A 103 30.16 -9.52 2.29
C LEU A 103 28.99 -9.72 3.27
N GLN A 104 28.32 -10.87 3.22
CA GLN A 104 27.17 -11.20 4.06
C GLN A 104 27.61 -11.70 5.43
N GLY A 105 26.81 -11.43 6.44
CA GLY A 105 26.90 -12.05 7.74
C GLY A 105 26.10 -13.36 7.83
N SER A 106 25.99 -13.92 9.01
CA SER A 106 25.07 -15.02 9.30
C SER A 106 23.63 -14.58 9.13
N PHE A 107 22.75 -15.52 8.81
CA PHE A 107 21.30 -15.26 8.85
C PHE A 107 20.90 -14.77 10.24
N SER A 108 20.15 -13.67 10.26
CA SER A 108 19.84 -13.00 11.50
C SER A 108 18.47 -13.40 12.03
N GLN A 109 17.44 -12.95 11.35
CA GLN A 109 16.06 -13.06 11.76
C GLN A 109 15.23 -13.43 10.55
N SER A 110 14.12 -14.14 10.77
CA SER A 110 13.13 -14.38 9.75
C SER A 110 11.95 -13.44 9.96
N TYR A 111 11.45 -12.88 8.87
CA TYR A 111 10.19 -12.15 8.86
C TYR A 111 9.06 -13.06 9.33
N ALA A 112 8.17 -12.52 10.17
CA ALA A 112 6.95 -13.17 10.57
C ALA A 112 5.75 -12.25 10.25
N PRO A 113 4.76 -12.70 9.46
CA PRO A 113 3.56 -11.92 9.21
C PRO A 113 2.75 -11.80 10.50
N LEU A 114 2.10 -10.63 10.71
CA LEU A 114 1.23 -10.43 11.86
C LEU A 114 -0.02 -11.32 11.77
N GLY A 115 -0.59 -11.42 10.57
CA GLY A 115 -1.76 -12.25 10.29
C GLY A 115 -2.55 -11.79 9.09
N THR A 116 -3.69 -12.42 8.89
CA THR A 116 -4.65 -12.04 7.85
C THR A 116 -5.99 -11.73 8.50
N LEU A 117 -6.51 -10.55 8.21
CA LEU A 117 -7.86 -10.15 8.58
C LEU A 117 -8.80 -10.57 7.44
N PHE A 118 -9.84 -11.32 7.77
CA PHE A 118 -10.95 -11.62 6.88
C PHE A 118 -12.20 -10.93 7.38
N MET A 119 -12.95 -10.30 6.46
CA MET A 119 -14.27 -9.78 6.74
C MET A 119 -15.26 -10.38 5.74
N ASP A 120 -16.16 -11.23 6.23
CA ASP A 120 -17.28 -11.76 5.46
C ASP A 120 -18.43 -10.75 5.52
N MET A 121 -18.78 -10.20 4.36
CA MET A 121 -19.77 -9.13 4.24
C MET A 121 -21.22 -9.64 4.18
N GLY A 122 -21.43 -10.95 4.12
CA GLY A 122 -22.75 -11.57 4.23
C GLY A 122 -23.68 -11.39 3.00
N HIS A 123 -23.25 -10.69 1.95
CA HIS A 123 -24.08 -10.40 0.77
C HIS A 123 -23.60 -11.03 -0.53
N GLY A 124 -22.66 -11.99 -0.45
CA GLY A 124 -22.09 -12.65 -1.64
C GLY A 124 -21.03 -11.82 -2.35
N ALA A 125 -20.53 -12.36 -3.47
CA ALA A 125 -19.39 -11.79 -4.19
C ALA A 125 -19.78 -11.02 -5.46
N GLU A 126 -21.03 -11.10 -5.92
CA GLU A 126 -21.48 -10.40 -7.12
C GLU A 126 -21.78 -8.94 -6.79
N ALA A 127 -21.18 -8.03 -7.54
CA ALA A 127 -21.37 -6.61 -7.37
C ALA A 127 -21.31 -5.89 -8.70
N GLU A 128 -21.97 -4.75 -8.77
CA GLU A 128 -21.93 -3.81 -9.88
C GLU A 128 -21.22 -2.53 -9.44
N ASP A 129 -20.80 -1.71 -10.41
CA ASP A 129 -20.17 -0.41 -10.19
C ASP A 129 -18.94 -0.46 -9.27
N TYR A 130 -18.19 -1.58 -9.32
CA TYR A 130 -17.05 -1.79 -8.45
C TYR A 130 -15.88 -0.87 -8.78
N VAL A 131 -15.35 -0.24 -7.75
CA VAL A 131 -14.12 0.56 -7.81
C VAL A 131 -13.34 0.41 -6.52
N ARG A 132 -12.03 0.25 -6.60
CA ARG A 132 -11.13 0.43 -5.48
C ARG A 132 -10.06 1.47 -5.81
N THR A 133 -9.77 2.32 -4.85
CA THR A 133 -8.82 3.43 -5.00
C THR A 133 -7.88 3.52 -3.82
N LEU A 134 -6.68 4.06 -4.07
CA LEU A 134 -5.76 4.51 -3.04
C LEU A 134 -5.41 5.97 -3.32
N ASP A 135 -5.93 6.85 -2.50
CA ASP A 135 -5.54 8.25 -2.48
C ASP A 135 -4.20 8.40 -1.76
N LEU A 136 -3.16 8.76 -2.51
CA LEU A 136 -1.81 8.93 -1.98
C LEU A 136 -1.66 10.20 -1.13
N GLY A 137 -2.55 11.16 -1.29
CA GLY A 137 -2.54 12.39 -0.50
C GLY A 137 -3.05 12.20 0.92
N SER A 138 -4.10 11.39 1.09
CA SER A 138 -4.71 11.07 2.39
C SER A 138 -4.25 9.71 2.94
N ALA A 139 -3.52 8.91 2.16
CA ALA A 139 -3.15 7.53 2.46
C ALA A 139 -4.37 6.65 2.85
N THR A 140 -5.48 6.82 2.11
CA THR A 140 -6.74 6.12 2.34
C THR A 140 -7.05 5.20 1.18
N ALA A 141 -7.25 3.91 1.45
CA ALA A 141 -7.80 2.95 0.51
C ALA A 141 -9.33 2.95 0.62
N THR A 142 -10.02 3.04 -0.52
CA THR A 142 -11.48 3.02 -0.59
C THR A 142 -11.91 1.92 -1.55
N VAL A 143 -12.94 1.17 -1.17
CA VAL A 143 -13.61 0.17 -2.01
C VAL A 143 -15.09 0.50 -2.05
N GLU A 144 -15.62 0.75 -3.25
CA GLU A 144 -17.01 1.09 -3.49
C GLU A 144 -17.62 0.06 -4.45
N TYR A 145 -18.84 -0.34 -4.19
CA TYR A 145 -19.59 -1.25 -5.05
C TYR A 145 -21.09 -1.22 -4.72
N ARG A 146 -21.89 -1.83 -5.59
CA ARG A 146 -23.32 -1.97 -5.40
C ARG A 146 -23.72 -3.45 -5.45
N VAL A 147 -24.60 -3.84 -4.53
CA VAL A 147 -25.25 -5.17 -4.53
C VAL A 147 -26.77 -4.94 -4.49
N GLY A 148 -27.44 -5.28 -5.57
CA GLY A 148 -28.83 -4.88 -5.76
C GLY A 148 -28.97 -3.35 -5.74
N ASP A 149 -29.85 -2.83 -4.91
CA ASP A 149 -30.08 -1.39 -4.79
C ASP A 149 -29.19 -0.71 -3.71
N VAL A 150 -28.39 -1.49 -2.97
CA VAL A 150 -27.59 -1.00 -1.87
C VAL A 150 -26.16 -0.69 -2.34
N ARG A 151 -25.68 0.55 -2.10
CA ARG A 151 -24.30 0.93 -2.28
C ARG A 151 -23.54 0.72 -0.98
N TYR A 152 -22.37 0.11 -1.10
CA TYR A 152 -21.43 -0.12 -0.02
C TYR A 152 -20.15 0.67 -0.24
N GLU A 153 -19.62 1.22 0.84
CA GLU A 153 -18.30 1.83 0.85
C GLU A 153 -17.49 1.29 2.04
N ARG A 154 -16.25 0.93 1.77
CA ARG A 154 -15.28 0.54 2.79
C ARG A 154 -14.03 1.38 2.64
N GLN A 155 -13.68 2.13 3.67
CA GLN A 155 -12.47 2.93 3.76
C GLN A 155 -11.52 2.30 4.77
N ALA A 156 -10.22 2.26 4.42
CA ALA A 156 -9.18 1.78 5.30
C ALA A 156 -8.00 2.76 5.31
N PHE A 157 -7.44 2.99 6.48
CA PHE A 157 -6.20 3.75 6.66
C PHE A 157 -5.45 3.28 7.91
N VAL A 158 -4.15 3.62 8.00
CA VAL A 158 -3.32 3.28 9.17
C VAL A 158 -2.89 4.57 9.86
N SER A 159 -3.41 4.79 11.07
CA SER A 159 -3.10 5.98 11.87
C SER A 159 -1.68 5.87 12.45
N HIS A 160 -0.87 6.92 12.25
CA HIS A 160 0.46 7.00 12.86
C HIS A 160 0.40 7.34 14.35
N PRO A 161 -0.37 8.37 14.80
CA PRO A 161 -0.41 8.73 16.23
C PRO A 161 -1.07 7.65 17.09
N ASP A 162 -2.13 7.00 16.60
CA ASP A 162 -2.87 5.99 17.36
C ASP A 162 -2.29 4.59 17.24
N ARG A 163 -1.39 4.36 16.26
CA ARG A 163 -0.71 3.09 15.99
C ARG A 163 -1.68 1.94 15.71
N LEU A 164 -2.76 2.24 15.00
CA LEU A 164 -3.79 1.26 14.66
C LEU A 164 -4.24 1.41 13.21
N MET A 165 -4.82 0.35 12.67
CA MET A 165 -5.55 0.37 11.41
C MET A 165 -7.02 0.62 11.69
N VAL A 166 -7.63 1.49 10.90
CA VAL A 166 -9.07 1.78 10.93
C VAL A 166 -9.70 1.25 9.66
N VAL A 167 -10.81 0.55 9.79
CA VAL A 167 -11.69 0.18 8.68
C VAL A 167 -13.08 0.74 8.98
N ARG A 168 -13.55 1.61 8.09
CA ARG A 168 -14.89 2.18 8.15
C ARG A 168 -15.76 1.51 7.09
N LEU A 169 -16.94 1.05 7.50
CA LEU A 169 -17.94 0.45 6.62
C LEU A 169 -19.18 1.34 6.59
N THR A 170 -19.70 1.62 5.40
CA THR A 170 -20.97 2.32 5.22
C THR A 170 -21.83 1.61 4.17
N ALA A 171 -23.14 1.74 4.29
CA ALA A 171 -24.12 1.31 3.31
C ALA A 171 -25.17 2.39 3.11
N SER A 172 -25.76 2.48 1.90
CA SER A 172 -26.79 3.48 1.58
C SER A 172 -28.12 3.26 2.29
N GLU A 173 -28.36 2.01 2.72
CA GLU A 173 -29.62 1.63 3.38
C GLU A 173 -29.40 1.24 4.83
N PRO A 174 -30.24 1.75 5.77
CA PRO A 174 -30.20 1.36 7.17
C PRO A 174 -30.40 -0.15 7.34
N GLY A 175 -29.55 -0.77 8.17
CA GLY A 175 -29.62 -2.21 8.46
C GLY A 175 -28.98 -3.11 7.39
N ALA A 176 -28.45 -2.57 6.29
CA ALA A 176 -27.82 -3.37 5.25
C ALA A 176 -26.40 -3.84 5.60
N LEU A 177 -25.77 -3.28 6.65
CA LEU A 177 -24.46 -3.72 7.10
C LEU A 177 -24.60 -4.95 8.01
N ALA A 178 -24.18 -6.12 7.49
CA ALA A 178 -24.00 -7.33 8.27
C ALA A 178 -22.66 -7.94 7.88
N PHE A 179 -21.77 -8.11 8.85
CA PHE A 179 -20.44 -8.67 8.57
C PHE A 179 -19.91 -9.48 9.76
N ARG A 180 -18.96 -10.36 9.46
CA ARG A 180 -18.21 -11.15 10.44
C ARG A 180 -16.71 -10.91 10.22
N VAL A 181 -15.99 -10.77 11.32
CA VAL A 181 -14.51 -10.66 11.33
C VAL A 181 -13.92 -11.91 11.95
#